data_cd7613f3be3ebfd6583305f224bf13b9
#
_entry.id   cd7613f3be3ebfd6583305f224bf13b9
#
_cell.length_a   1.000
_cell.length_b   1.000
_cell.length_c   1.000
_cell.angle_alpha   90.00
_cell.angle_beta   90.00
_cell.angle_gamma   90.00
#
_symmetry.space_group_name_H-M   'P 1'
#
loop_
_entity.id
_entity.type
_entity.pdbx_description
1 polymer ?
#
loop_
_entity_poly.entity_id
_entity_poly.type
_entity_poly.pdbx_seq_one_letter_code
_entity_poly.pdbx_strand_id
1 'polypeptide(L)' 'LEKLTREVVSENGICAEISKVEDIMEIMKYNIMQTPALVVDGKVVLKGRIPSYDELKDILTKKVFIV' A
#
# COMPACT_ATOMS: atom_id res chain seq x y z
N LEU A 1 7.88 1.51 3.65
CA LEU A 1 6.46 1.10 3.64
C LEU A 1 6.27 -0.35 3.22
N GLU A 2 6.98 -0.79 2.20
CA GLU A 2 6.87 -2.19 1.74
C GLU A 2 7.20 -3.18 2.85
N LYS A 3 8.30 -2.94 3.55
CA LYS A 3 8.73 -3.83 4.64
C LYS A 3 7.69 -3.91 5.74
N LEU A 4 7.15 -2.77 6.15
CA LEU A 4 6.12 -2.73 7.18
C LEU A 4 4.85 -3.42 6.73
N THR A 5 4.45 -3.22 5.49
CA THR A 5 3.27 -3.87 4.92
C THR A 5 3.42 -5.38 4.92
N ARG A 6 4.58 -5.88 4.49
CA ARG A 6 4.85 -7.33 4.48
C ARG A 6 4.88 -7.91 5.89
N GLU A 7 5.39 -7.16 6.84
CA GLU A 7 5.40 -7.55 8.25
C GLU A 7 3.98 -7.72 8.78
N VAL A 8 3.12 -6.74 8.53
CA VAL A 8 1.72 -6.78 8.99
C VAL A 8 1.00 -7.98 8.39
N VAL A 9 1.19 -8.22 7.11
CA VAL A 9 0.58 -9.35 6.40
C VAL A 9 1.04 -10.68 7.00
N SER A 10 2.34 -10.82 7.21
CA SER A 10 2.94 -12.06 7.73
C SER A 10 2.52 -12.34 9.17
N GLU A 11 2.54 -11.33 10.00
CA GLU A 11 2.24 -11.50 11.43
C GLU A 11 0.76 -11.74 11.72
N ASN A 12 -0.12 -11.25 10.87
CA ASN A 12 -1.56 -11.37 11.07
C ASN A 12 -2.22 -12.42 10.17
N GLY A 13 -1.44 -13.14 9.38
CA GLY A 13 -1.97 -14.14 8.47
C GLY A 13 -2.94 -13.59 7.44
N ILE A 14 -2.70 -12.36 7.00
CA ILE A 14 -3.55 -11.70 6.01
C ILE A 14 -3.23 -12.24 4.62
N CYS A 15 -4.25 -12.69 3.90
CA CYS A 15 -4.09 -13.13 2.52
C CYS A 15 -4.17 -11.94 1.57
N ALA A 16 -3.11 -11.17 1.49
CA ALA A 16 -3.05 -9.99 0.63
C ALA A 16 -1.95 -10.14 -0.41
N GLU A 17 -2.25 -9.73 -1.63
CA GLU A 17 -1.26 -9.68 -2.69
C GLU A 17 -0.63 -8.29 -2.68
N ILE A 18 0.67 -8.22 -2.42
CA ILE A 18 1.42 -6.98 -2.35
C ILE A 18 2.23 -6.82 -3.61
N SER A 19 2.02 -5.71 -4.30
CA SER A 19 2.77 -5.37 -5.51
C SER A 19 3.37 -3.99 -5.35
N LYS A 20 4.60 -3.84 -5.84
CA LYS A 20 5.27 -2.55 -5.83
C LYS A 20 5.14 -1.90 -7.20
N VAL A 21 4.62 -0.70 -7.24
CA VAL A 21 4.44 0.06 -8.48
C VAL A 21 5.61 1.02 -8.65
N GLU A 22 6.41 0.82 -9.69
CA GLU A 22 7.56 1.65 -9.97
C GLU A 22 7.41 2.42 -11.29
N ASP A 23 6.43 2.05 -12.10
CA ASP A 23 6.16 2.70 -13.38
C ASP A 23 5.53 4.06 -13.14
N ILE A 24 6.16 5.10 -13.66
CA ILE A 24 5.70 6.47 -13.49
C ILE A 24 4.32 6.69 -14.12
N MET A 25 4.04 5.95 -15.21
CA MET A 25 2.73 6.02 -15.87
C MET A 25 1.62 5.51 -14.95
N GLU A 26 1.87 4.43 -14.23
CA GLU A 26 0.92 3.89 -13.27
C GLU A 26 0.72 4.83 -12.09
N ILE A 27 1.79 5.45 -11.63
CA ILE A 27 1.75 6.42 -10.53
C ILE A 27 0.87 7.60 -10.93
N MET A 28 1.04 8.10 -12.13
CA MET A 28 0.24 9.22 -12.64
C MET A 28 -1.22 8.85 -12.82
N LYS A 29 -1.49 7.61 -13.17
CA LYS A 29 -2.84 7.10 -13.33
C LYS A 29 -3.65 7.21 -12.03
N TYR A 30 -3.00 7.04 -10.88
CA TYR A 30 -3.64 7.15 -9.57
C TYR A 30 -3.58 8.58 -9.01
N ASN A 31 -3.07 9.54 -9.78
CA ASN A 31 -2.90 10.94 -9.33
C ASN A 31 -2.07 11.05 -8.06
N ILE A 32 -1.05 10.21 -7.95
CA ILE A 32 -0.18 10.21 -6.79
C ILE A 32 0.91 11.25 -6.98
N MET A 33 0.86 12.30 -6.19
CA MET A 33 1.84 13.39 -6.22
C MET A 33 2.86 13.28 -5.11
N GLN A 34 2.62 12.42 -4.13
CA GLN A 34 3.48 12.26 -2.95
C GLN A 34 3.74 10.79 -2.69
N THR A 35 4.98 10.46 -2.32
CA THR A 35 5.37 9.11 -1.93
C THR A 35 5.91 9.14 -0.51
N PRO A 36 5.81 8.02 0.23
CA PRO A 36 5.20 6.76 -0.14
C PRO A 36 3.67 6.84 -0.22
N ALA A 37 3.08 6.00 -1.04
CA ALA A 37 1.63 5.94 -1.19
C ALA A 37 1.17 4.48 -1.19
N LEU A 38 -0.05 4.27 -0.72
CA LEU A 38 -0.63 2.94 -0.63
C LEU A 38 -1.97 2.93 -1.37
N VAL A 39 -2.10 2.00 -2.31
CA VAL A 39 -3.32 1.85 -3.10
C VAL A 39 -3.94 0.50 -2.76
N VAL A 40 -5.20 0.51 -2.34
CA VAL A 40 -5.94 -0.70 -1.99
C VAL A 40 -7.20 -0.75 -2.82
N ASP A 41 -7.40 -1.85 -3.55
CA ASP A 41 -8.54 -2.06 -4.42
C ASP A 41 -8.74 -0.93 -5.44
N GLY A 42 -7.64 -0.39 -5.95
CA GLY A 42 -7.68 0.68 -6.94
C GLY A 42 -7.90 2.07 -6.38
N LYS A 43 -7.94 2.20 -5.06
CA LYS A 43 -8.12 3.49 -4.38
C LYS A 43 -6.88 3.85 -3.58
N VAL A 44 -6.44 5.10 -3.70
CA VAL A 44 -5.33 5.60 -2.90
C VAL A 44 -5.83 5.87 -1.49
N VAL A 45 -5.38 5.04 -0.54
CA VAL A 45 -5.80 5.18 0.86
C VAL A 45 -4.81 6.00 1.69
N LEU A 46 -3.55 6.04 1.26
CA LEU A 46 -2.50 6.81 1.93
C LEU A 46 -1.59 7.45 0.90
N LYS A 47 -1.15 8.66 1.17
CA LYS A 47 -0.13 9.32 0.36
C LYS A 47 0.65 10.32 1.21
N GLY A 48 1.96 10.39 0.97
CA GLY A 48 2.84 11.34 1.64
C GLY A 48 3.17 11.01 3.08
N ARG A 49 2.83 9.81 3.57
CA ARG A 49 3.19 9.39 4.93
C ARG A 49 3.24 7.88 5.06
N ILE A 50 3.89 7.43 6.10
CA ILE A 50 3.95 6.00 6.43
C ILE A 50 2.89 5.72 7.49
N PRO A 51 1.99 4.76 7.26
CA PRO A 51 0.97 4.42 8.24
C PRO A 51 1.55 3.68 9.44
N SER A 52 0.80 3.67 10.53
CA SER A 52 1.15 2.86 11.69
C SER A 52 0.80 1.39 11.43
N TYR A 53 1.32 0.51 12.26
CA TYR A 53 1.05 -0.92 12.18
C TYR A 53 -0.46 -1.20 12.21
N ASP A 54 -1.15 -0.61 13.19
CA ASP A 54 -2.58 -0.82 13.36
C ASP A 54 -3.39 -0.27 12.19
N GLU A 55 -2.98 0.86 11.64
CA GLU A 55 -3.63 1.45 10.49
C GLU A 55 -3.51 0.55 9.26
N LEU A 56 -2.31 0.02 9.02
CA LEU A 56 -2.10 -0.93 7.94
C LEU A 56 -2.97 -2.18 8.10
N LYS A 57 -3.02 -2.70 9.31
CA LYS A 57 -3.82 -3.88 9.61
C LYS A 57 -5.30 -3.68 9.25
N ASP A 58 -5.82 -2.48 9.48
CA ASP A 58 -7.21 -2.15 9.19
C ASP A 58 -7.49 -1.94 7.70
N ILE A 59 -6.53 -1.41 6.96
CA ILE A 59 -6.76 -1.05 5.55
C ILE A 59 -6.31 -2.10 4.55
N LEU A 60 -5.51 -3.07 4.98
CA LEU A 60 -5.05 -4.13 4.08
C LEU A 60 -6.19 -5.07 3.71
N THR A 61 -6.39 -5.24 2.40
CA THR A 61 -7.39 -6.15 1.86
C THR A 61 -6.73 -7.12 0.90
N LYS A 62 -7.44 -7.58 -0.10
CA LYS A 62 -6.96 -8.62 -1.01
C LYS A 62 -5.82 -8.17 -1.92
N LYS A 63 -5.83 -6.92 -2.34
CA LYS A 63 -4.87 -6.43 -3.33
C LYS A 63 -4.33 -5.09 -2.90
N VAL A 64 -3.02 -4.99 -2.76
CA VAL A 64 -2.35 -3.80 -2.27
C VAL A 64 -1.21 -3.43 -3.21
N PHE A 65 -1.17 -2.18 -3.64
CA PHE A 65 -0.08 -1.63 -4.43
C PHE A 65 0.66 -0.58 -3.62
N ILE A 66 1.97 -0.68 -3.60
CA ILE A 66 2.83 0.27 -2.89
C ILE A 66 3.57 1.11 -3.93
N VAL A 67 3.48 2.40 -3.77
CA VAL A 67 4.16 3.36 -4.66
C VAL A 67 5.28 4.05 -3.94
#